data_0a04242120c9053f9ba31371be6b2eff
#
_entry.id   0a04242120c9053f9ba31371be6b2eff
#
_cell.length_a   1.000
_cell.length_b   1.000
_cell.length_c   1.000
_cell.angle_alpha   90.00
_cell.angle_beta   90.00
_cell.angle_gamma   90.00
#
_symmetry.space_group_name_H-M   'P 1'
#
loop_
_entity.id
_entity.type
_entity.pdbx_description
1 polymer ?
#
loop_
_entity_poly.entity_id
_entity_poly.type
_entity_poly.pdbx_seq_one_letter_code
_entity_poly.pdbx_strand_id
1 'polypeptide(L)'
;MRIASLLLLFTFLFSAAAVADETDPYLWLEEVEGEKALAWVEERSAADTAELQAVPVFDEIQAQLLEIFNSTDRIPYPAVRGEWAYNFWQDAEHVRGIWRRTSVESYLTENPAWETVIDLDVLAEAEDENWVWKGAQGLYPDYRLFLVTLSRGGGDASVVREFDAEKMAWVDGGFFVPEAKARVSWKDEDTVWIGTDFGEGTLTESGYPRLVKEWKRGTDLAEATLVFEGAVEDVSVG
;
A
#
# COMPACT_ATOMS: atom_id res chain seq x y z
N MET A 1 -77.74 37.11 29.82
CA MET A 1 -76.25 36.94 30.05
C MET A 1 -75.75 35.98 29.04
N ARG A 2 -75.04 36.47 28.03
CA ARG A 2 -74.42 35.62 26.97
C ARG A 2 -72.91 35.79 27.12
N ILE A 3 -72.24 34.70 27.47
CA ILE A 3 -70.76 34.61 27.62
C ILE A 3 -70.24 34.29 26.24
N ALA A 4 -69.46 35.23 25.67
CA ALA A 4 -68.77 35.02 24.39
C ALA A 4 -67.40 34.37 24.74
N SER A 5 -67.21 33.11 24.26
CA SER A 5 -65.90 32.44 24.32
C SER A 5 -65.01 32.93 23.16
N LEU A 6 -63.91 33.58 23.50
CA LEU A 6 -62.88 34.00 22.59
C LEU A 6 -61.91 32.83 22.34
N LEU A 7 -61.94 32.23 21.18
CA LEU A 7 -60.99 31.20 20.75
C LEU A 7 -59.73 31.87 20.20
N LEU A 8 -58.63 31.81 20.93
CA LEU A 8 -57.35 32.28 20.48
C LEU A 8 -56.66 31.21 19.62
N LEU A 9 -56.60 31.44 18.32
CA LEU A 9 -55.89 30.57 17.37
C LEU A 9 -54.41 30.93 17.37
N PHE A 10 -53.57 30.10 18.01
CA PHE A 10 -52.10 30.21 17.92
C PHE A 10 -51.61 29.55 16.63
N THR A 11 -51.30 30.31 15.61
CA THR A 11 -50.62 29.84 14.41
C THR A 11 -49.12 29.76 14.72
N PHE A 12 -48.61 28.53 14.92
CA PHE A 12 -47.19 28.26 14.90
C PHE A 12 -46.66 28.38 13.47
N LEU A 13 -45.94 29.47 13.18
CA LEU A 13 -45.10 29.59 12.00
C LEU A 13 -43.85 28.72 12.22
N PHE A 14 -43.83 27.51 11.68
CA PHE A 14 -42.60 26.77 11.47
C PHE A 14 -41.79 27.49 10.39
N SER A 15 -40.80 28.27 10.78
CA SER A 15 -39.70 28.65 9.88
C SER A 15 -38.89 27.41 9.60
N ALA A 16 -39.12 26.77 8.47
CA ALA A 16 -38.14 25.85 7.90
C ALA A 16 -36.90 26.68 7.55
N ALA A 17 -35.90 26.65 8.41
CA ALA A 17 -34.56 27.07 8.02
C ALA A 17 -34.15 26.13 6.87
N ALA A 18 -34.11 26.62 5.65
CA ALA A 18 -33.43 25.96 4.57
C ALA A 18 -31.97 25.86 5.00
N VAL A 19 -31.53 24.64 5.37
CA VAL A 19 -30.10 24.33 5.40
C VAL A 19 -29.68 24.51 3.95
N ALA A 20 -28.98 25.59 3.64
CA ALA A 20 -28.29 25.71 2.39
C ALA A 20 -27.33 24.51 2.36
N ASP A 21 -27.54 23.61 1.42
CA ASP A 21 -26.59 22.59 1.05
C ASP A 21 -25.38 23.36 0.53
N GLU A 22 -24.39 23.60 1.42
CA GLU A 22 -23.11 24.17 1.01
C GLU A 22 -22.43 23.08 0.18
N THR A 23 -22.72 23.09 -1.12
CA THR A 23 -22.01 22.25 -2.07
C THR A 23 -20.53 22.55 -1.96
N ASP A 24 -19.72 21.57 -1.57
CA ASP A 24 -18.28 21.72 -1.46
C ASP A 24 -17.72 22.29 -2.79
N PRO A 25 -17.09 23.49 -2.77
CA PRO A 25 -16.56 24.12 -3.97
C PRO A 25 -15.33 23.36 -4.53
N TYR A 26 -14.84 22.36 -3.82
CA TYR A 26 -13.64 21.59 -4.17
C TYR A 26 -13.94 20.15 -4.63
N LEU A 27 -15.19 19.75 -4.81
CA LEU A 27 -15.54 18.40 -5.33
C LEU A 27 -14.77 18.00 -6.59
N TRP A 28 -14.39 18.97 -7.42
CA TRP A 28 -13.58 18.71 -8.61
C TRP A 28 -12.16 18.20 -8.31
N LEU A 29 -11.66 18.31 -7.07
CA LEU A 29 -10.38 17.72 -6.63
C LEU A 29 -10.49 16.21 -6.40
N GLU A 30 -11.70 15.65 -6.31
CA GLU A 30 -11.91 14.20 -6.22
C GLU A 30 -11.64 13.49 -7.56
N GLU A 31 -11.54 14.23 -8.65
CA GLU A 31 -11.11 13.70 -9.95
C GLU A 31 -9.59 13.47 -9.93
N VAL A 32 -9.15 12.31 -9.40
CA VAL A 32 -7.75 11.98 -9.14
C VAL A 32 -6.84 12.20 -10.36
N GLU A 33 -7.31 11.90 -11.56
CA GLU A 33 -6.60 12.09 -12.84
C GLU A 33 -7.15 13.28 -13.64
N GLY A 34 -7.99 14.10 -13.02
CA GLY A 34 -8.59 15.28 -13.67
C GLY A 34 -7.53 16.34 -13.99
N GLU A 35 -7.46 16.79 -15.26
CA GLU A 35 -6.48 17.79 -15.70
C GLU A 35 -6.47 19.05 -14.82
N LYS A 36 -7.67 19.53 -14.42
CA LYS A 36 -7.83 20.70 -13.55
C LYS A 36 -7.30 20.43 -12.14
N ALA A 37 -7.56 19.24 -11.58
CA ALA A 37 -7.11 18.85 -10.25
C ALA A 37 -5.58 18.73 -10.22
N LEU A 38 -5.01 18.04 -11.19
CA LEU A 38 -3.57 17.88 -11.32
C LEU A 38 -2.84 19.22 -11.52
N ALA A 39 -3.35 20.10 -12.37
CA ALA A 39 -2.75 21.42 -12.58
C ALA A 39 -2.79 22.28 -11.30
N TRP A 40 -3.87 22.21 -10.52
CA TRP A 40 -3.98 22.93 -9.24
C TRP A 40 -2.97 22.39 -8.21
N VAL A 41 -2.84 21.04 -8.12
CA VAL A 41 -1.88 20.39 -7.21
C VAL A 41 -0.46 20.77 -7.60
N GLU A 42 -0.12 20.76 -8.89
CA GLU A 42 1.22 21.14 -9.38
C GLU A 42 1.55 22.60 -9.01
N GLU A 43 0.64 23.54 -9.27
CA GLU A 43 0.83 24.94 -8.91
C GLU A 43 1.05 25.14 -7.41
N ARG A 44 0.23 24.49 -6.56
CA ARG A 44 0.34 24.60 -5.10
C ARG A 44 1.62 23.94 -4.58
N SER A 45 1.93 22.76 -5.04
CA SER A 45 3.15 22.05 -4.65
C SER A 45 4.42 22.83 -5.03
N ALA A 46 4.43 23.48 -6.19
CA ALA A 46 5.55 24.33 -6.59
C ALA A 46 5.71 25.55 -5.68
N ALA A 47 4.60 26.22 -5.34
CA ALA A 47 4.60 27.37 -4.45
C ALA A 47 5.05 27.01 -3.04
N ASP A 48 4.47 25.95 -2.46
CA ASP A 48 4.79 25.49 -1.10
C ASP A 48 6.23 24.99 -1.01
N THR A 49 6.70 24.26 -2.03
CA THR A 49 8.10 23.81 -2.13
C THR A 49 9.07 24.99 -2.14
N ALA A 50 8.76 26.02 -2.93
CA ALA A 50 9.61 27.23 -3.00
C ALA A 50 9.64 27.97 -1.64
N GLU A 51 8.52 28.04 -0.93
CA GLU A 51 8.46 28.65 0.40
C GLU A 51 9.27 27.87 1.43
N LEU A 52 9.13 26.53 1.46
CA LEU A 52 9.88 25.65 2.36
C LEU A 52 11.39 25.71 2.09
N GLN A 53 11.80 25.67 0.82
CA GLN A 53 13.21 25.77 0.44
C GLN A 53 13.84 27.13 0.73
N ALA A 54 13.04 28.18 0.82
CA ALA A 54 13.52 29.50 1.22
C ALA A 54 13.83 29.64 2.71
N VAL A 55 13.43 28.66 3.54
CA VAL A 55 13.72 28.66 4.99
C VAL A 55 15.22 28.43 5.21
N PRO A 56 15.94 29.30 5.93
CA PRO A 56 17.40 29.24 6.03
C PRO A 56 17.99 27.93 6.54
N VAL A 57 17.21 27.15 7.34
CA VAL A 57 17.66 25.87 7.90
C VAL A 57 17.34 24.67 6.99
N PHE A 58 16.63 24.87 5.87
CA PHE A 58 16.17 23.79 5.00
C PHE A 58 17.32 22.92 4.47
N ASP A 59 18.31 23.56 3.84
CA ASP A 59 19.46 22.87 3.25
C ASP A 59 20.28 22.12 4.31
N GLU A 60 20.44 22.68 5.49
CA GLU A 60 21.14 22.03 6.60
C GLU A 60 20.42 20.78 7.06
N ILE A 61 19.10 20.85 7.28
CA ILE A 61 18.29 19.69 7.67
C ILE A 61 18.29 18.63 6.57
N GLN A 62 18.12 19.02 5.30
CA GLN A 62 18.15 18.11 4.18
C GLN A 62 19.49 17.35 4.11
N ALA A 63 20.61 18.05 4.25
CA ALA A 63 21.94 17.41 4.24
C ALA A 63 22.13 16.43 5.40
N GLN A 64 21.70 16.79 6.62
CA GLN A 64 21.76 15.92 7.80
C GLN A 64 20.87 14.66 7.63
N LEU A 65 19.66 14.82 7.10
CA LEU A 65 18.76 13.70 6.83
C LEU A 65 19.34 12.77 5.78
N LEU A 66 19.94 13.32 4.71
CA LEU A 66 20.56 12.53 3.66
C LEU A 66 21.75 11.71 4.22
N GLU A 67 22.59 12.32 5.08
CA GLU A 67 23.69 11.62 5.75
C GLU A 67 23.16 10.46 6.62
N ILE A 68 22.08 10.70 7.39
CA ILE A 68 21.46 9.66 8.24
C ILE A 68 20.89 8.52 7.39
N PHE A 69 20.15 8.84 6.32
CA PHE A 69 19.54 7.83 5.46
C PHE A 69 20.56 6.99 4.68
N ASN A 70 21.70 7.58 4.32
CA ASN A 70 22.78 6.89 3.63
C ASN A 70 23.76 6.19 4.58
N SER A 71 23.63 6.38 5.90
CA SER A 71 24.52 5.76 6.88
C SER A 71 24.47 4.23 6.81
N THR A 72 25.62 3.59 6.82
CA THR A 72 25.78 2.13 6.91
C THR A 72 25.88 1.63 8.35
N ASP A 73 25.95 2.52 9.34
CA ASP A 73 26.06 2.18 10.76
C ASP A 73 24.74 1.73 11.40
N ARG A 74 23.67 1.64 10.58
CA ARG A 74 22.36 1.21 11.03
C ARG A 74 22.34 -0.28 11.35
N ILE A 75 21.62 -0.65 12.42
CA ILE A 75 21.37 -2.05 12.75
C ILE A 75 20.37 -2.63 11.74
N PRO A 76 20.74 -3.68 10.97
CA PRO A 76 19.81 -4.31 10.06
C PRO A 76 18.82 -5.20 10.83
N TYR A 77 17.61 -4.73 11.05
CA TYR A 77 16.56 -5.52 11.70
C TYR A 77 16.12 -6.67 10.80
N PRO A 78 16.29 -7.94 11.24
CA PRO A 78 15.98 -9.09 10.42
C PRO A 78 14.56 -9.61 10.66
N ALA A 79 13.99 -10.23 9.63
CA ALA A 79 12.89 -11.16 9.75
C ALA A 79 13.45 -12.60 9.66
N VAL A 80 13.44 -13.32 10.76
CA VAL A 80 13.95 -14.70 10.79
C VAL A 80 12.92 -15.64 10.13
N ARG A 81 13.41 -16.44 9.17
CA ARG A 81 12.64 -17.42 8.42
C ARG A 81 13.47 -18.69 8.27
N GLY A 82 13.15 -19.72 9.05
CA GLY A 82 13.96 -20.92 9.14
C GLY A 82 15.40 -20.59 9.62
N GLU A 83 16.38 -20.97 8.82
CA GLU A 83 17.81 -20.74 9.10
C GLU A 83 18.32 -19.37 8.59
N TRP A 84 17.45 -18.57 7.98
CA TRP A 84 17.79 -17.32 7.35
C TRP A 84 17.25 -16.10 8.12
N ALA A 85 18.06 -15.06 8.19
CA ALA A 85 17.73 -13.72 8.64
C ALA A 85 17.61 -12.82 7.41
N TYR A 86 16.39 -12.44 7.04
CA TYR A 86 16.11 -11.54 5.91
C TYR A 86 16.04 -10.09 6.37
N ASN A 87 16.53 -9.18 5.53
CA ASN A 87 16.52 -7.75 5.80
C ASN A 87 16.29 -6.98 4.49
N PHE A 88 15.53 -5.89 4.55
CA PHE A 88 15.48 -4.91 3.48
C PHE A 88 16.46 -3.79 3.81
N TRP A 89 17.32 -3.44 2.87
CA TRP A 89 18.40 -2.48 3.05
C TRP A 89 18.43 -1.44 1.95
N GLN A 90 18.60 -0.17 2.32
CA GLN A 90 18.81 0.95 1.43
C GLN A 90 20.04 1.73 1.87
N ASP A 91 20.83 2.24 0.93
CA ASP A 91 21.96 3.12 1.16
C ASP A 91 22.21 3.96 -0.11
N ALA A 92 23.36 4.63 -0.17
CA ALA A 92 23.72 5.48 -1.33
C ALA A 92 23.96 4.68 -2.63
N GLU A 93 24.29 3.39 -2.53
CA GLU A 93 24.51 2.49 -3.68
C GLU A 93 23.23 1.80 -4.13
N HIS A 94 22.34 1.48 -3.17
CA HIS A 94 21.07 0.80 -3.38
C HIS A 94 19.91 1.74 -3.05
N VAL A 95 19.66 2.69 -3.95
CA VAL A 95 18.70 3.79 -3.71
C VAL A 95 17.27 3.27 -3.59
N ARG A 96 16.88 2.28 -4.42
CA ARG A 96 15.58 1.60 -4.32
C ARG A 96 15.59 0.51 -3.29
N GLY A 97 16.78 0.00 -2.94
CA GLY A 97 17.04 -0.98 -1.92
C GLY A 97 17.21 -2.39 -2.44
N ILE A 98 17.77 -3.21 -1.56
CA ILE A 98 17.93 -4.65 -1.78
C ILE A 98 17.18 -5.43 -0.69
N TRP A 99 16.50 -6.48 -1.09
CA TRP A 99 16.09 -7.54 -0.18
C TRP A 99 17.22 -8.56 -0.11
N ARG A 100 17.79 -8.73 1.08
CA ARG A 100 18.97 -9.55 1.31
C ARG A 100 18.74 -10.52 2.45
N ARG A 101 19.56 -11.57 2.54
CA ARG A 101 19.55 -12.51 3.65
C ARG A 101 20.96 -12.88 4.08
N THR A 102 21.06 -13.41 5.28
CA THR A 102 22.24 -14.06 5.84
C THR A 102 21.80 -15.23 6.70
N SER A 103 22.66 -16.22 6.97
CA SER A 103 22.29 -17.24 7.94
C SER A 103 22.12 -16.63 9.33
N VAL A 104 21.24 -17.21 10.17
CA VAL A 104 21.08 -16.76 11.56
C VAL A 104 22.40 -16.85 12.32
N GLU A 105 23.22 -17.87 12.07
CA GLU A 105 24.55 -18.01 12.65
C GLU A 105 25.46 -16.83 12.26
N SER A 106 25.51 -16.49 10.98
CA SER A 106 26.30 -15.35 10.48
C SER A 106 25.77 -14.01 11.02
N TYR A 107 24.44 -13.85 11.12
CA TYR A 107 23.84 -12.62 11.67
C TYR A 107 24.28 -12.32 13.10
N LEU A 108 24.58 -13.33 13.89
CA LEU A 108 25.04 -13.18 15.28
C LEU A 108 26.52 -12.82 15.40
N THR A 109 27.25 -12.69 14.30
CA THR A 109 28.65 -12.22 14.28
C THR A 109 28.74 -10.70 14.13
N GLU A 110 29.93 -10.14 14.37
CA GLU A 110 30.19 -8.71 14.18
C GLU A 110 30.08 -8.28 12.69
N ASN A 111 30.33 -9.19 11.76
CA ASN A 111 30.34 -8.92 10.31
C ASN A 111 29.52 -9.99 9.58
N PRO A 112 28.17 -9.86 9.56
CA PRO A 112 27.31 -10.80 8.85
C PRO A 112 27.59 -10.85 7.34
N ALA A 113 27.64 -12.06 6.78
CA ALA A 113 27.81 -12.26 5.35
C ALA A 113 26.44 -12.19 4.65
N TRP A 114 26.07 -11.01 4.18
CA TRP A 114 24.81 -10.79 3.45
C TRP A 114 24.92 -11.23 2.00
N GLU A 115 23.89 -11.90 1.49
CA GLU A 115 23.67 -12.13 0.07
C GLU A 115 22.40 -11.42 -0.41
N THR A 116 22.47 -10.83 -1.58
CA THR A 116 21.31 -10.16 -2.21
C THR A 116 20.37 -11.20 -2.77
N VAL A 117 19.09 -11.10 -2.40
CA VAL A 117 18.00 -11.96 -2.89
C VAL A 117 17.28 -11.27 -4.06
N ILE A 118 16.90 -10.01 -3.87
CA ILE A 118 16.33 -9.15 -4.92
C ILE A 118 16.99 -7.78 -4.82
N ASP A 119 17.52 -7.31 -5.93
CA ASP A 119 17.99 -5.94 -6.12
C ASP A 119 16.91 -5.14 -6.83
N LEU A 120 16.34 -4.13 -6.15
CA LEU A 120 15.25 -3.32 -6.71
C LEU A 120 15.72 -2.31 -7.74
N ASP A 121 16.96 -1.83 -7.66
CA ASP A 121 17.52 -0.94 -8.67
C ASP A 121 17.69 -1.69 -10.00
N VAL A 122 18.23 -2.91 -9.95
CA VAL A 122 18.36 -3.80 -11.12
C VAL A 122 17.00 -4.20 -11.68
N LEU A 123 16.05 -4.56 -10.80
CA LEU A 123 14.70 -4.96 -11.22
C LEU A 123 13.97 -3.78 -11.89
N ALA A 124 14.06 -2.60 -11.32
CA ALA A 124 13.44 -1.39 -11.83
C ALA A 124 13.98 -1.01 -13.21
N GLU A 125 15.30 -1.11 -13.42
CA GLU A 125 15.93 -0.88 -14.72
C GLU A 125 15.50 -1.91 -15.76
N ALA A 126 15.48 -3.19 -15.38
CA ALA A 126 15.12 -4.29 -16.29
C ALA A 126 13.65 -4.25 -16.76
N GLU A 127 12.74 -3.77 -15.91
CA GLU A 127 11.31 -3.73 -16.18
C GLU A 127 10.81 -2.32 -16.59
N ASP A 128 11.68 -1.30 -16.58
CA ASP A 128 11.36 0.12 -16.80
C ASP A 128 10.22 0.60 -15.86
N GLU A 129 10.34 0.23 -14.58
CA GLU A 129 9.30 0.46 -13.58
C GLU A 129 9.83 1.14 -12.32
N ASN A 130 9.03 2.02 -11.73
CA ASN A 130 9.38 2.67 -10.46
C ASN A 130 9.03 1.79 -9.25
N TRP A 131 9.67 0.61 -9.14
CA TRP A 131 9.39 -0.33 -8.07
C TRP A 131 9.77 0.20 -6.68
N VAL A 132 8.84 0.05 -5.73
CA VAL A 132 9.03 0.29 -4.30
C VAL A 132 8.66 -0.97 -3.54
N TRP A 133 9.55 -1.37 -2.63
CA TRP A 133 9.35 -2.55 -1.77
C TRP A 133 8.21 -2.34 -0.77
N LYS A 134 7.28 -3.29 -0.71
CA LYS A 134 6.20 -3.34 0.28
C LYS A 134 6.32 -4.53 1.24
N GLY A 135 7.11 -5.55 0.90
CA GLY A 135 7.37 -6.69 1.77
C GLY A 135 7.43 -8.02 1.06
N ALA A 136 7.73 -9.06 1.82
CA ALA A 136 7.71 -10.45 1.38
C ALA A 136 7.15 -11.36 2.47
N GLN A 137 6.19 -12.21 2.11
CA GLN A 137 5.59 -13.19 3.00
C GLN A 137 6.01 -14.60 2.60
N GLY A 138 6.84 -15.23 3.45
CA GLY A 138 7.32 -16.60 3.22
C GLY A 138 6.29 -17.66 3.59
N LEU A 139 6.23 -18.72 2.79
CA LEU A 139 5.43 -19.91 3.06
C LEU A 139 6.09 -20.75 4.18
N TYR A 140 5.39 -20.87 5.31
CA TYR A 140 5.81 -21.74 6.42
C TYR A 140 5.57 -23.24 6.06
N PRO A 141 6.41 -24.21 6.49
CA PRO A 141 7.55 -24.02 7.37
C PRO A 141 8.89 -23.80 6.64
N ASP A 142 9.00 -24.09 5.36
CA ASP A 142 10.28 -24.19 4.64
C ASP A 142 10.83 -22.84 4.22
N TYR A 143 9.94 -21.81 4.10
CA TYR A 143 10.30 -20.47 3.66
C TYR A 143 11.12 -20.41 2.37
N ARG A 144 10.83 -21.35 1.46
CA ARG A 144 11.39 -21.35 0.11
C ARG A 144 10.65 -20.39 -0.80
N LEU A 145 9.31 -20.43 -0.75
CA LEU A 145 8.45 -19.59 -1.58
C LEU A 145 8.01 -18.35 -0.81
N PHE A 146 8.02 -17.21 -1.50
CA PHE A 146 7.59 -15.93 -0.97
C PHE A 146 6.59 -15.26 -1.90
N LEU A 147 5.57 -14.64 -1.33
CA LEU A 147 4.75 -13.63 -1.99
C LEU A 147 5.44 -12.28 -1.77
N VAL A 148 6.04 -11.76 -2.83
CA VAL A 148 6.73 -10.46 -2.82
C VAL A 148 5.76 -9.39 -3.30
N THR A 149 5.61 -8.35 -2.51
CA THR A 149 4.71 -7.22 -2.78
C THR A 149 5.54 -6.00 -3.18
N LEU A 150 5.25 -5.47 -4.36
CA LEU A 150 5.89 -4.30 -4.95
C LEU A 150 4.83 -3.28 -5.35
N SER A 151 5.11 -1.99 -5.20
CA SER A 151 4.21 -0.95 -5.73
C SER A 151 4.93 -0.03 -6.71
N ARG A 152 4.18 0.52 -7.67
CA ARG A 152 4.68 1.56 -8.56
C ARG A 152 4.65 2.90 -7.86
N GLY A 153 5.82 3.52 -7.70
CA GLY A 153 5.94 4.83 -7.06
C GLY A 153 5.59 4.89 -5.58
N GLY A 154 5.31 3.75 -4.91
CA GLY A 154 5.03 3.70 -3.48
C GLY A 154 3.56 3.90 -3.09
N GLY A 155 2.63 3.95 -4.06
CA GLY A 155 1.19 4.06 -3.82
C GLY A 155 0.59 2.87 -3.03
N ASP A 156 -0.71 2.95 -2.74
CA ASP A 156 -1.46 1.91 -2.01
C ASP A 156 -1.67 0.64 -2.85
N ALA A 157 -1.83 0.81 -4.16
CA ALA A 157 -1.92 -0.31 -5.07
C ALA A 157 -0.56 -1.02 -5.19
N SER A 158 -0.60 -2.33 -5.29
CA SER A 158 0.59 -3.16 -5.37
C SER A 158 0.40 -4.35 -6.28
N VAL A 159 1.52 -4.82 -6.84
CA VAL A 159 1.61 -6.08 -7.55
C VAL A 159 2.17 -7.12 -6.59
N VAL A 160 1.61 -8.34 -6.58
CA VAL A 160 2.16 -9.45 -5.79
C VAL A 160 2.68 -10.52 -6.75
N ARG A 161 3.92 -10.96 -6.53
CA ARG A 161 4.61 -11.94 -7.37
C ARG A 161 5.22 -13.03 -6.50
N GLU A 162 5.12 -14.27 -6.95
CA GLU A 162 5.75 -15.40 -6.28
C GLU A 162 7.22 -15.51 -6.63
N PHE A 163 8.04 -15.67 -5.60
CA PHE A 163 9.50 -15.78 -5.70
C PHE A 163 10.02 -17.03 -4.99
N ASP A 164 10.91 -17.76 -5.63
CA ASP A 164 11.61 -18.92 -5.05
C ASP A 164 12.99 -18.47 -4.54
N ALA A 165 13.13 -18.42 -3.22
CA ALA A 165 14.36 -17.92 -2.58
C ALA A 165 15.52 -18.93 -2.62
N GLU A 166 15.30 -20.20 -2.95
CA GLU A 166 16.39 -21.17 -3.20
C GLU A 166 16.94 -20.99 -4.61
N LYS A 167 16.06 -20.74 -5.60
CA LYS A 167 16.45 -20.52 -6.98
C LYS A 167 16.86 -19.09 -7.28
N MET A 168 16.60 -18.16 -6.36
CA MET A 168 16.78 -16.70 -6.55
C MET A 168 16.08 -16.20 -7.81
N ALA A 169 14.83 -16.61 -8.01
CA ALA A 169 14.08 -16.34 -9.24
C ALA A 169 12.58 -16.24 -9.00
N TRP A 170 11.91 -15.44 -9.85
CA TRP A 170 10.46 -15.43 -9.93
C TRP A 170 9.96 -16.81 -10.37
N VAL A 171 8.86 -17.27 -9.77
CA VAL A 171 8.27 -18.58 -10.11
C VAL A 171 7.49 -18.46 -11.41
N ASP A 172 7.93 -19.18 -12.43
CA ASP A 172 7.21 -19.27 -13.70
C ASP A 172 5.85 -19.97 -13.51
N GLY A 173 4.76 -19.32 -13.92
CA GLY A 173 3.40 -19.78 -13.65
C GLY A 173 3.00 -19.76 -12.15
N GLY A 174 3.77 -19.06 -11.30
CA GLY A 174 3.45 -18.83 -9.90
C GLY A 174 2.29 -17.85 -9.69
N PHE A 175 1.96 -17.57 -8.44
CA PHE A 175 0.94 -16.58 -8.13
C PHE A 175 1.39 -15.19 -8.59
N PHE A 176 0.53 -14.55 -9.37
CA PHE A 176 0.69 -13.19 -9.85
C PHE A 176 -0.62 -12.41 -9.65
N VAL A 177 -0.60 -11.38 -8.82
CA VAL A 177 -1.75 -10.50 -8.61
C VAL A 177 -1.45 -9.17 -9.30
N PRO A 178 -2.29 -8.77 -10.28
CA PRO A 178 -2.17 -7.46 -10.93
C PRO A 178 -2.27 -6.32 -9.95
N GLU A 179 -1.85 -5.14 -10.36
CA GLU A 179 -1.88 -3.95 -9.53
C GLU A 179 -3.28 -3.62 -9.02
N ALA A 180 -3.42 -3.68 -7.71
CA ALA A 180 -4.63 -3.35 -6.98
C ALA A 180 -4.29 -3.08 -5.51
N LYS A 181 -5.22 -2.50 -4.74
CA LYS A 181 -5.14 -2.53 -3.28
C LYS A 181 -5.42 -3.98 -2.84
N ALA A 182 -4.38 -4.82 -2.85
CA ALA A 182 -4.53 -6.25 -2.61
C ALA A 182 -3.97 -6.70 -1.27
N ARG A 183 -4.55 -7.76 -0.72
CA ARG A 183 -4.02 -8.52 0.42
C ARG A 183 -3.97 -9.98 0.03
N VAL A 184 -2.80 -10.59 0.15
CA VAL A 184 -2.59 -11.99 -0.22
C VAL A 184 -1.85 -12.69 0.90
N SER A 185 -2.27 -13.91 1.24
CA SER A 185 -1.58 -14.72 2.23
C SER A 185 -1.62 -16.20 1.87
N TRP A 186 -0.57 -16.91 2.23
CA TRP A 186 -0.49 -18.35 2.04
C TRP A 186 -1.53 -19.08 2.89
N LYS A 187 -2.25 -20.02 2.27
CA LYS A 187 -2.95 -21.09 2.94
C LYS A 187 -2.08 -22.35 2.97
N ASP A 188 -1.53 -22.70 1.82
CA ASP A 188 -0.57 -23.78 1.57
C ASP A 188 0.20 -23.52 0.28
N GLU A 189 1.06 -24.44 -0.19
CA GLU A 189 1.89 -24.24 -1.39
C GLU A 189 1.06 -24.00 -2.65
N ASP A 190 -0.14 -24.60 -2.75
CA ASP A 190 -0.99 -24.53 -3.93
C ASP A 190 -2.19 -23.59 -3.78
N THR A 191 -2.31 -22.89 -2.64
CA THR A 191 -3.49 -22.10 -2.35
C THR A 191 -3.14 -20.83 -1.57
N VAL A 192 -3.72 -19.72 -1.97
CA VAL A 192 -3.65 -18.45 -1.24
C VAL A 192 -5.05 -17.94 -0.90
N TRP A 193 -5.16 -17.21 0.19
CA TRP A 193 -6.28 -16.32 0.43
C TRP A 193 -5.95 -14.96 -0.18
N ILE A 194 -6.92 -14.41 -0.90
CA ILE A 194 -6.75 -13.16 -1.63
C ILE A 194 -7.96 -12.26 -1.50
N GLY A 195 -7.68 -11.00 -1.15
CA GLY A 195 -8.57 -9.87 -1.36
C GLY A 195 -7.94 -8.95 -2.38
N THR A 196 -8.65 -8.64 -3.45
CA THR A 196 -8.21 -7.72 -4.52
C THR A 196 -9.43 -7.12 -5.20
N ASP A 197 -9.23 -6.33 -6.24
CA ASP A 197 -10.28 -5.91 -7.13
C ASP A 197 -10.68 -7.07 -8.06
N PHE A 198 -11.87 -7.61 -7.86
CA PHE A 198 -12.46 -8.65 -8.72
C PHE A 198 -13.51 -8.06 -9.67
N GLY A 199 -13.62 -6.75 -9.78
CA GLY A 199 -14.58 -6.03 -10.62
C GLY A 199 -15.66 -5.32 -9.81
N GLU A 200 -16.72 -4.89 -10.50
CA GLU A 200 -17.78 -4.07 -9.92
C GLU A 200 -18.40 -4.67 -8.65
N GLY A 201 -18.52 -3.87 -7.60
CA GLY A 201 -19.13 -4.24 -6.33
C GLY A 201 -18.25 -5.10 -5.44
N THR A 202 -16.96 -5.30 -5.73
CA THR A 202 -16.06 -6.13 -4.94
C THR A 202 -15.15 -5.35 -4.00
N LEU A 203 -15.23 -4.03 -4.04
CA LEU A 203 -14.49 -3.12 -3.16
C LEU A 203 -15.42 -2.45 -2.15
N THR A 204 -14.83 -1.92 -1.09
CA THR A 204 -15.44 -1.00 -0.14
C THR A 204 -15.54 0.41 -0.73
N GLU A 205 -16.25 1.34 -0.07
CA GLU A 205 -16.30 2.76 -0.47
C GLU A 205 -14.90 3.42 -0.47
N SER A 206 -13.96 2.94 0.36
CA SER A 206 -12.58 3.42 0.39
C SER A 206 -11.66 2.76 -0.64
N GLY A 207 -12.21 1.90 -1.52
CA GLY A 207 -11.48 1.26 -2.60
C GLY A 207 -10.58 0.10 -2.18
N TYR A 208 -10.73 -0.43 -0.95
CA TYR A 208 -10.07 -1.65 -0.51
C TYR A 208 -10.92 -2.90 -0.80
N PRO A 209 -10.30 -4.10 -0.88
CA PRO A 209 -11.06 -5.32 -1.05
C PRO A 209 -12.08 -5.53 0.07
N ARG A 210 -13.32 -5.91 -0.28
CA ARG A 210 -14.31 -6.38 0.69
C ARG A 210 -14.59 -7.87 0.63
N LEU A 211 -14.06 -8.54 -0.41
CA LEU A 211 -14.16 -9.98 -0.57
C LEU A 211 -12.82 -10.63 -0.27
N VAL A 212 -12.83 -11.73 0.50
CA VAL A 212 -11.70 -12.63 0.62
C VAL A 212 -12.06 -13.93 -0.08
N LYS A 213 -11.21 -14.35 -1.01
CA LYS A 213 -11.39 -15.57 -1.77
C LYS A 213 -10.22 -16.53 -1.58
N GLU A 214 -10.48 -17.81 -1.77
CA GLU A 214 -9.49 -18.87 -1.90
C GLU A 214 -9.14 -19.06 -3.37
N TRP A 215 -7.87 -18.84 -3.73
CA TRP A 215 -7.40 -18.99 -5.09
C TRP A 215 -6.34 -20.09 -5.19
N LYS A 216 -6.57 -21.03 -6.12
CA LYS A 216 -5.69 -22.17 -6.33
C LYS A 216 -4.68 -21.92 -7.44
N ARG A 217 -3.47 -22.41 -7.23
CA ARG A 217 -2.38 -22.37 -8.21
C ARG A 217 -2.85 -22.94 -9.57
N GLY A 218 -2.47 -22.24 -10.64
CA GLY A 218 -2.76 -22.68 -12.01
C GLY A 218 -4.20 -22.50 -12.46
N THR A 219 -5.09 -21.89 -11.63
CA THR A 219 -6.44 -21.51 -12.07
C THR A 219 -6.53 -20.02 -12.35
N ASP A 220 -7.54 -19.60 -13.10
CA ASP A 220 -7.83 -18.19 -13.30
C ASP A 220 -8.27 -17.55 -11.96
N LEU A 221 -7.84 -16.30 -11.72
CA LEU A 221 -8.23 -15.55 -10.53
C LEU A 221 -9.77 -15.38 -10.44
N ALA A 222 -10.46 -15.31 -11.56
CA ALA A 222 -11.92 -15.25 -11.61
C ALA A 222 -12.60 -16.51 -11.05
N GLU A 223 -11.91 -17.65 -11.02
CA GLU A 223 -12.41 -18.92 -10.46
C GLU A 223 -12.21 -19.05 -8.94
N ALA A 224 -11.57 -18.03 -8.31
CA ALA A 224 -11.34 -18.03 -6.87
C ALA A 224 -12.66 -18.09 -6.09
N THR A 225 -12.71 -18.97 -5.08
CA THR A 225 -13.92 -19.27 -4.30
C THR A 225 -14.08 -18.29 -3.15
N LEU A 226 -15.26 -17.67 -3.00
CA LEU A 226 -15.57 -16.76 -1.91
C LEU A 226 -15.48 -17.49 -0.55
N VAL A 227 -14.76 -16.87 0.39
CA VAL A 227 -14.59 -17.35 1.77
C VAL A 227 -15.22 -16.37 2.77
N PHE A 228 -15.06 -15.07 2.53
CA PHE A 228 -15.60 -14.03 3.39
C PHE A 228 -16.00 -12.81 2.57
N GLU A 229 -17.04 -12.12 3.03
CA GLU A 229 -17.54 -10.89 2.43
C GLU A 229 -17.83 -9.86 3.54
N GLY A 230 -17.20 -8.69 3.43
CA GLY A 230 -17.49 -7.53 4.28
C GLY A 230 -18.57 -6.61 3.69
N ALA A 231 -18.96 -5.60 4.44
CA ALA A 231 -19.90 -4.58 3.99
C ALA A 231 -19.21 -3.57 3.05
N VAL A 232 -20.01 -2.88 2.25
CA VAL A 232 -19.49 -1.83 1.34
C VAL A 232 -18.95 -0.64 2.14
N GLU A 233 -19.58 -0.36 3.28
CA GLU A 233 -19.28 0.73 4.20
C GLU A 233 -18.06 0.46 5.09
N ASP A 234 -17.51 -0.78 5.08
CA ASP A 234 -16.27 -1.08 5.79
C ASP A 234 -15.11 -0.32 5.15
N VAL A 235 -14.13 0.10 5.96
CA VAL A 235 -12.93 0.75 5.44
C VAL A 235 -12.08 -0.25 4.66
N SER A 236 -11.87 -1.42 5.21
CA SER A 236 -11.14 -2.52 4.56
C SER A 236 -11.48 -3.85 5.21
N VAL A 237 -11.34 -4.93 4.44
CA VAL A 237 -11.52 -6.31 4.88
C VAL A 237 -10.25 -7.11 4.57
N GLY A 238 -9.80 -7.95 5.56
CA GLY A 238 -8.63 -8.79 5.37
C GLY A 238 -8.09 -9.38 6.67
#